data_1f613c2d940b86e27096803844c6a930
#
_entry.id   1f613c2d940b86e27096803844c6a930
#
_cell.length_a   1.000
_cell.length_b   1.000
_cell.length_c   1.000
_cell.angle_alpha   90.00
_cell.angle_beta   90.00
_cell.angle_gamma   90.00
#
_symmetry.space_group_name_H-M   'P 1'
#
loop_
_entity.id
_entity.type
_entity.pdbx_description
1 polymer ?
#
loop_
_entity_poly.entity_id
_entity_poly.type
_entity_poly.pdbx_seq_one_letter_code
_entity_poly.pdbx_strand_id
1 'polypeptide(L)'
;MRYLTSPIIFLGNLLVALTGSFKAKTFLWVIFCNYMIASSVLFIFKYLSKVISLDNRTSILVAVLYAITPINLMLSFTPESFTISTYIITFVLYYTAYHIKSETDIPLIEKAILATTAAGITITNFVICTIPYLFFNKPTKSKIKDLAILSGIMSIILIWITTTHHLIADTKTRMEWFTHTSGEFYKHVIDLFWGSPIFSPELWIHKLRSDETDVISMDYYNYWWQYLMIFTITGLIVFSLIKNYKNKYVQILFLILIYNIFIHIIIKYGLDEPFMFGAHWVYIVPLLFGWLYKSFPKQKQAAIYLLYIVIFISMFVNNMYHLYDFIETSIQLFPI
;
A
#
# COMPACT_ATOMS: atom_id res chain seq x y z
N MET A 1 0.77 10.87 13.05
CA MET A 1 1.51 11.34 11.87
C MET A 1 2.40 12.56 12.15
N ARG A 2 1.92 13.68 12.68
CA ARG A 2 2.71 14.93 12.91
C ARG A 2 4.07 14.68 13.56
N TYR A 3 4.16 13.80 14.57
CA TYR A 3 5.42 13.52 15.27
C TYR A 3 6.44 12.75 14.41
N LEU A 4 6.01 11.84 13.55
CA LEU A 4 6.90 11.07 12.68
C LEU A 4 7.45 11.91 11.51
N THR A 5 6.69 12.90 11.07
CA THR A 5 7.09 13.80 9.98
C THR A 5 7.74 15.09 10.48
N SER A 6 7.75 15.34 11.80
CA SER A 6 8.32 16.59 12.35
C SER A 6 9.77 16.87 11.95
N PRO A 7 10.69 15.88 11.84
CA PRO A 7 12.05 16.16 11.39
C PRO A 7 12.09 16.68 9.95
N ILE A 8 11.30 16.10 9.04
CA ILE A 8 11.27 16.52 7.63
C ILE A 8 10.60 17.90 7.49
N ILE A 9 9.56 18.16 8.30
CA ILE A 9 8.90 19.47 8.37
C ILE A 9 9.88 20.52 8.85
N PHE A 10 10.64 20.23 9.90
CA PHE A 10 11.67 21.14 10.44
C PHE A 10 12.73 21.45 9.39
N LEU A 11 13.31 20.44 8.75
CA LEU A 11 14.29 20.61 7.67
C LEU A 11 13.72 21.41 6.49
N GLY A 12 12.48 21.15 6.10
CA GLY A 12 11.81 21.90 5.05
C GLY A 12 11.63 23.37 5.41
N ASN A 13 11.24 23.69 6.64
CA ASN A 13 11.10 25.07 7.10
C ASN A 13 12.48 25.78 7.19
N LEU A 14 13.51 25.05 7.61
CA LEU A 14 14.88 25.57 7.60
C LEU A 14 15.35 25.91 6.18
N LEU A 15 15.07 25.03 5.21
CA LEU A 15 15.38 25.29 3.80
C LEU A 15 14.65 26.52 3.27
N VAL A 16 13.37 26.71 3.60
CA VAL A 16 12.64 27.93 3.24
C VAL A 16 13.28 29.16 3.85
N ALA A 17 13.67 29.10 5.13
CA ALA A 17 14.35 30.22 5.80
C ALA A 17 15.69 30.57 5.17
N LEU A 18 16.44 29.57 4.70
CA LEU A 18 17.76 29.76 4.07
C LEU A 18 17.69 30.23 2.61
N THR A 19 16.69 29.72 1.86
CA THR A 19 16.62 29.96 0.40
C THR A 19 15.58 30.99 -0.01
N GLY A 20 14.69 31.39 0.92
CA GLY A 20 13.50 32.19 0.59
C GLY A 20 12.49 31.51 -0.31
N SER A 21 12.69 30.22 -0.63
CA SER A 21 11.88 29.51 -1.63
C SER A 21 11.09 28.35 -1.04
N PHE A 22 9.78 28.41 -1.19
CA PHE A 22 8.89 27.29 -0.83
C PHE A 22 9.13 26.05 -1.73
N LYS A 23 9.60 26.23 -2.96
CA LYS A 23 9.97 25.15 -3.89
C LYS A 23 11.04 24.22 -3.31
N ALA A 24 11.98 24.76 -2.53
CA ALA A 24 13.01 23.97 -1.86
C ALA A 24 12.42 22.97 -0.84
N LYS A 25 11.40 23.39 -0.11
CA LYS A 25 10.66 22.52 0.82
C LYS A 25 9.90 21.44 0.07
N THR A 26 9.21 21.78 -1.01
CA THR A 26 8.48 20.81 -1.86
C THR A 26 9.45 19.77 -2.43
N PHE A 27 10.61 20.21 -2.94
CA PHE A 27 11.63 19.31 -3.47
C PHE A 27 12.16 18.33 -2.42
N LEU A 28 12.39 18.79 -1.18
CA LEU A 28 12.76 17.91 -0.07
C LEU A 28 11.69 16.84 0.20
N TRP A 29 10.41 17.21 0.17
CA TRP A 29 9.32 16.26 0.35
C TRP A 29 9.28 15.23 -0.78
N VAL A 30 9.47 15.62 -2.02
CA VAL A 30 9.54 14.70 -3.16
C VAL A 30 10.69 13.70 -3.00
N ILE A 31 11.89 14.16 -2.61
CA ILE A 31 13.02 13.26 -2.33
C ILE A 31 12.67 12.28 -1.21
N PHE A 32 12.05 12.75 -0.14
CA PHE A 32 11.63 11.89 0.97
C PHE A 32 10.60 10.83 0.53
N CYS A 33 9.60 11.21 -0.25
CA CYS A 33 8.60 10.30 -0.79
C CYS A 33 9.24 9.25 -1.70
N ASN A 34 10.12 9.66 -2.62
CA ASN A 34 10.88 8.75 -3.47
C ASN A 34 11.70 7.75 -2.66
N TYR A 35 12.39 8.21 -1.61
CA TYR A 35 13.14 7.32 -0.73
C TYR A 35 12.26 6.28 -0.05
N MET A 36 11.07 6.67 0.45
CA MET A 36 10.13 5.77 1.10
C MET A 36 9.59 4.72 0.13
N ILE A 37 9.16 5.13 -1.07
CA ILE A 37 8.64 4.19 -2.08
C ILE A 37 9.74 3.27 -2.63
N ALA A 38 10.93 3.80 -2.94
CA ALA A 38 12.06 2.97 -3.37
C ALA A 38 12.46 1.95 -2.30
N SER A 39 12.43 2.33 -1.02
CA SER A 39 12.66 1.41 0.10
C SER A 39 11.57 0.34 0.20
N SER A 40 10.29 0.69 -0.06
CA SER A 40 9.19 -0.28 -0.12
C SER A 40 9.43 -1.33 -1.22
N VAL A 41 9.86 -0.89 -2.40
CA VAL A 41 10.24 -1.80 -3.51
C VAL A 41 11.40 -2.70 -3.11
N LEU A 42 12.40 -2.16 -2.40
CA LEU A 42 13.51 -2.95 -1.87
C LEU A 42 13.04 -4.01 -0.86
N PHE A 43 12.07 -3.71 0.01
CA PHE A 43 11.52 -4.70 0.93
C PHE A 43 10.73 -5.79 0.21
N ILE A 44 9.99 -5.46 -0.84
CA ILE A 44 9.36 -6.45 -1.73
C ILE A 44 10.43 -7.33 -2.38
N PHE A 45 11.47 -6.75 -2.96
CA PHE A 45 12.60 -7.53 -3.50
C PHE A 45 13.23 -8.45 -2.45
N LYS A 46 13.50 -7.96 -1.25
CA LYS A 46 14.03 -8.76 -0.15
C LYS A 46 13.08 -9.89 0.27
N TYR A 47 11.77 -9.64 0.30
CA TYR A 47 10.79 -10.67 0.58
C TYR A 47 10.85 -11.78 -0.49
N LEU A 48 10.83 -11.40 -1.77
CA LEU A 48 10.90 -12.33 -2.89
C LEU A 48 12.18 -13.17 -2.87
N SER A 49 13.34 -12.53 -2.69
CA SER A 49 14.64 -13.19 -2.72
C SER A 49 14.99 -13.94 -1.43
N LYS A 50 14.65 -13.42 -0.24
CA LYS A 50 15.05 -14.00 1.04
C LYS A 50 13.98 -14.88 1.68
N VAL A 51 12.70 -14.52 1.57
CA VAL A 51 11.60 -15.30 2.15
C VAL A 51 11.14 -16.38 1.17
N ILE A 52 10.77 -16.02 -0.05
CA ILE A 52 10.33 -16.99 -1.08
C ILE A 52 11.52 -17.75 -1.68
N SER A 53 12.72 -17.17 -1.64
CA SER A 53 13.94 -17.73 -2.23
C SER A 53 13.83 -17.89 -3.75
N LEU A 54 13.39 -16.82 -4.42
CA LEU A 54 13.46 -16.70 -5.87
C LEU A 54 14.88 -16.27 -6.29
N ASP A 55 15.23 -16.55 -7.53
CA ASP A 55 16.44 -16.01 -8.13
C ASP A 55 16.34 -14.47 -8.29
N ASN A 56 17.49 -13.81 -8.40
CA ASN A 56 17.54 -12.35 -8.43
C ASN A 56 16.80 -11.75 -9.66
N ARG A 57 16.83 -12.40 -10.83
CA ARG A 57 16.20 -11.90 -12.04
C ARG A 57 14.68 -11.86 -11.88
N THR A 58 14.10 -12.97 -11.40
CA THR A 58 12.66 -13.06 -11.12
C THR A 58 12.27 -12.10 -10.01
N SER A 59 13.08 -12.01 -8.93
CA SER A 59 12.81 -11.09 -7.82
C SER A 59 12.81 -9.63 -8.25
N ILE A 60 13.74 -9.23 -9.14
CA ILE A 60 13.80 -7.88 -9.70
C ILE A 60 12.58 -7.61 -10.57
N LEU A 61 12.26 -8.51 -11.51
CA LEU A 61 11.10 -8.33 -12.40
C LEU A 61 9.81 -8.11 -11.61
N VAL A 62 9.56 -8.97 -10.60
CA VAL A 62 8.34 -8.88 -9.78
C VAL A 62 8.35 -7.65 -8.86
N ALA A 63 9.52 -7.23 -8.34
CA ALA A 63 9.64 -6.02 -7.55
C ALA A 63 9.44 -4.76 -8.41
N VAL A 64 9.92 -4.76 -9.66
CA VAL A 64 9.71 -3.64 -10.59
C VAL A 64 8.26 -3.56 -11.06
N LEU A 65 7.55 -4.69 -11.20
CA LEU A 65 6.09 -4.67 -11.41
C LEU A 65 5.37 -3.88 -10.30
N TYR A 66 5.80 -4.05 -9.05
CA TYR A 66 5.27 -3.26 -7.94
C TYR A 66 5.66 -1.79 -8.04
N ALA A 67 6.90 -1.48 -8.41
CA ALA A 67 7.39 -0.11 -8.52
C ALA A 67 6.60 0.73 -9.55
N ILE A 68 6.19 0.12 -10.66
CA ILE A 68 5.46 0.80 -11.74
C ILE A 68 3.94 0.81 -11.58
N THR A 69 3.42 0.35 -10.44
CA THR A 69 1.98 0.52 -10.16
C THR A 69 1.63 2.01 -10.06
N PRO A 70 0.48 2.45 -10.57
CA PRO A 70 0.09 3.86 -10.57
C PRO A 70 0.16 4.48 -9.18
N ILE A 71 -0.30 3.75 -8.16
CA ILE A 71 -0.27 4.25 -6.79
C ILE A 71 1.16 4.52 -6.30
N ASN A 72 2.13 3.66 -6.58
CA ASN A 72 3.52 3.88 -6.18
C ASN A 72 4.15 5.04 -6.96
N LEU A 73 3.83 5.17 -8.24
CA LEU A 73 4.27 6.31 -9.05
C LEU A 73 3.74 7.62 -8.46
N MET A 74 2.46 7.70 -8.15
CA MET A 74 1.85 8.89 -7.54
C MET A 74 2.43 9.18 -6.14
N LEU A 75 2.53 8.17 -5.28
CA LEU A 75 3.07 8.34 -3.93
C LEU A 75 4.56 8.70 -3.91
N SER A 76 5.30 8.50 -5.00
CA SER A 76 6.71 8.87 -5.07
C SER A 76 6.92 10.39 -5.07
N PHE A 77 5.92 11.18 -5.45
CA PHE A 77 6.01 12.66 -5.46
C PHE A 77 4.89 13.34 -4.66
N THR A 78 3.95 12.58 -4.09
CA THR A 78 2.86 13.14 -3.28
C THR A 78 3.14 12.92 -1.79
N PRO A 79 3.27 13.96 -0.97
CA PRO A 79 3.60 13.87 0.45
C PRO A 79 2.38 13.45 1.29
N GLU A 80 1.88 12.25 1.04
CA GLU A 80 0.72 11.67 1.71
C GLU A 80 1.10 10.71 2.83
N SER A 81 0.16 10.48 3.76
CA SER A 81 0.33 9.47 4.81
C SER A 81 0.48 8.06 4.26
N PHE A 82 -0.10 7.80 3.11
CA PHE A 82 -0.01 6.53 2.40
C PHE A 82 1.42 6.17 1.98
N THR A 83 2.25 7.15 1.63
CA THR A 83 3.67 6.95 1.31
C THR A 83 4.43 6.32 2.47
N ILE A 84 4.24 6.87 3.68
CA ILE A 84 4.88 6.35 4.89
C ILE A 84 4.24 5.03 5.32
N SER A 85 2.91 4.88 5.17
CA SER A 85 2.18 3.63 5.43
C SER A 85 2.74 2.49 4.59
N THR A 86 2.89 2.69 3.29
CA THR A 86 3.42 1.71 2.34
C THR A 86 4.84 1.26 2.74
N TYR A 87 5.70 2.21 3.11
CA TYR A 87 7.05 1.91 3.59
C TYR A 87 7.03 1.03 4.85
N ILE A 88 6.27 1.43 5.88
CA ILE A 88 6.23 0.69 7.15
C ILE A 88 5.59 -0.68 6.98
N ILE A 89 4.48 -0.78 6.26
CA ILE A 89 3.80 -2.07 6.04
C ILE A 89 4.71 -3.05 5.31
N THR A 90 5.34 -2.63 4.22
CA THR A 90 6.24 -3.51 3.44
C THR A 90 7.48 -3.91 4.25
N PHE A 91 8.03 -3.00 5.05
CA PHE A 91 9.10 -3.31 5.99
C PHE A 91 8.67 -4.37 7.01
N VAL A 92 7.56 -4.12 7.74
CA VAL A 92 7.07 -5.04 8.78
C VAL A 92 6.73 -6.40 8.19
N LEU A 93 6.11 -6.43 7.01
CA LEU A 93 5.77 -7.68 6.34
C LEU A 93 7.01 -8.48 5.92
N TYR A 94 8.03 -7.83 5.35
CA TYR A 94 9.31 -8.49 5.06
C TYR A 94 9.98 -8.97 6.35
N TYR A 95 10.10 -8.11 7.34
CA TYR A 95 10.79 -8.36 8.59
C TYR A 95 10.18 -9.56 9.35
N THR A 96 8.87 -9.52 9.55
CA THR A 96 8.15 -10.60 10.22
C THR A 96 8.20 -11.92 9.45
N ALA A 97 8.02 -11.88 8.12
CA ALA A 97 8.10 -13.07 7.28
C ALA A 97 9.52 -13.70 7.30
N TYR A 98 10.56 -12.86 7.35
CA TYR A 98 11.94 -13.34 7.49
C TYR A 98 12.17 -14.04 8.83
N HIS A 99 11.69 -13.48 9.95
CA HIS A 99 11.76 -14.11 11.28
C HIS A 99 10.93 -15.40 11.36
N ILE A 100 9.75 -15.43 10.74
CA ILE A 100 8.94 -16.66 10.63
C ILE A 100 9.68 -17.76 9.85
N LYS A 101 10.42 -17.38 8.80
CA LYS A 101 11.22 -18.31 8.00
C LYS A 101 12.43 -18.83 8.77
N SER A 102 13.11 -17.95 9.49
CA SER A 102 14.32 -18.28 10.28
C SER A 102 13.98 -18.95 11.62
N GLU A 103 12.69 -19.14 11.92
CA GLU A 103 12.18 -19.68 13.20
C GLU A 103 12.67 -18.90 14.42
N THR A 104 12.99 -17.63 14.24
CA THR A 104 13.41 -16.73 15.32
C THR A 104 12.23 -15.87 15.75
N ASP A 105 12.14 -15.59 17.06
CA ASP A 105 11.09 -14.70 17.58
C ASP A 105 11.54 -13.25 17.57
N ILE A 106 10.56 -12.35 17.45
CA ILE A 106 10.74 -10.90 17.60
C ILE A 106 10.38 -10.56 19.05
N PRO A 107 11.24 -9.83 19.79
CA PRO A 107 10.93 -9.39 21.15
C PRO A 107 9.61 -8.59 21.20
N LEU A 108 8.84 -8.74 22.28
CA LEU A 108 7.54 -8.09 22.42
C LEU A 108 7.62 -6.55 22.32
N ILE A 109 8.69 -5.97 22.85
CA ILE A 109 8.91 -4.51 22.78
C ILE A 109 9.09 -4.04 21.33
N GLU A 110 9.80 -4.82 20.53
CA GLU A 110 10.02 -4.52 19.13
C GLU A 110 8.72 -4.66 18.31
N LYS A 111 7.93 -5.72 18.58
CA LYS A 111 6.58 -5.85 18.03
C LYS A 111 5.70 -4.64 18.38
N ALA A 112 5.78 -4.17 19.63
CA ALA A 112 5.03 -3.01 20.08
C ALA A 112 5.48 -1.72 19.34
N ILE A 113 6.77 -1.49 19.22
CA ILE A 113 7.30 -0.34 18.47
C ILE A 113 6.84 -0.37 17.02
N LEU A 114 6.95 -1.51 16.33
CA LEU A 114 6.55 -1.64 14.94
C LEU A 114 5.05 -1.41 14.75
N ALA A 115 4.22 -2.07 15.57
CA ALA A 115 2.77 -1.97 15.48
C ALA A 115 2.26 -0.56 15.84
N THR A 116 2.81 0.07 16.89
CA THR A 116 2.40 1.42 17.30
C THR A 116 2.91 2.50 16.33
N THR A 117 4.10 2.33 15.76
CA THR A 117 4.59 3.23 14.70
C THR A 117 3.68 3.16 13.47
N ALA A 118 3.32 1.96 13.02
CA ALA A 118 2.40 1.78 11.90
C ALA A 118 1.02 2.39 12.17
N ALA A 119 0.48 2.17 13.38
CA ALA A 119 -0.78 2.74 13.83
C ALA A 119 -0.74 4.27 13.95
N GLY A 120 0.40 4.84 14.33
CA GLY A 120 0.61 6.29 14.43
C GLY A 120 0.55 7.02 13.07
N ILE A 121 0.70 6.30 11.97
CA ILE A 121 0.51 6.82 10.61
C ILE A 121 -0.97 6.69 10.24
N THR A 122 -1.48 5.47 10.27
CA THR A 122 -2.89 5.14 10.02
C THR A 122 -3.31 4.01 10.94
N ILE A 123 -4.37 4.20 11.72
CA ILE A 123 -4.78 3.25 12.77
C ILE A 123 -5.05 1.84 12.23
N THR A 124 -5.55 1.74 11.01
CA THR A 124 -5.82 0.47 10.33
C THR A 124 -4.56 -0.36 10.09
N ASN A 125 -3.39 0.27 9.98
CA ASN A 125 -2.10 -0.40 9.82
C ASN A 125 -1.73 -1.26 11.03
N PHE A 126 -2.25 -0.95 12.23
CA PHE A 126 -2.05 -1.77 13.42
C PHE A 126 -2.44 -3.23 13.16
N VAL A 127 -3.64 -3.44 12.62
CA VAL A 127 -4.14 -4.79 12.34
C VAL A 127 -3.28 -5.46 11.26
N ILE A 128 -2.98 -4.76 10.17
CA ILE A 128 -2.15 -5.28 9.08
C ILE A 128 -0.79 -5.76 9.61
N CYS A 129 -0.14 -4.96 10.46
CA CYS A 129 1.17 -5.28 11.01
C CYS A 129 1.14 -6.37 12.10
N THR A 130 0.00 -6.61 12.75
CA THR A 130 -0.12 -7.64 13.79
C THR A 130 -0.57 -9.01 13.26
N ILE A 131 -1.26 -9.08 12.12
CA ILE A 131 -1.64 -10.36 11.48
C ILE A 131 -0.47 -11.36 11.37
N PRO A 132 0.75 -10.97 10.90
CA PRO A 132 1.86 -11.91 10.80
C PRO A 132 2.27 -12.55 12.14
N TYR A 133 2.05 -11.90 13.28
CA TYR A 133 2.41 -12.43 14.60
C TYR A 133 1.63 -13.70 14.97
N LEU A 134 0.47 -13.92 14.36
CA LEU A 134 -0.30 -15.16 14.51
C LEU A 134 0.41 -16.39 13.93
N PHE A 135 1.37 -16.20 13.05
CA PHE A 135 2.01 -17.27 12.28
C PHE A 135 3.42 -17.67 12.79
N PHE A 136 3.89 -17.03 13.86
CA PHE A 136 5.12 -17.45 14.53
C PHE A 136 4.98 -18.85 15.12
N ASN A 137 6.08 -19.58 15.19
CA ASN A 137 6.11 -20.93 15.78
C ASN A 137 6.12 -20.86 17.32
N LYS A 138 4.96 -20.50 17.90
CA LYS A 138 4.72 -20.34 19.32
C LYS A 138 3.42 -21.00 19.75
N PRO A 139 3.25 -21.37 21.03
CA PRO A 139 1.97 -21.81 21.56
C PRO A 139 0.87 -20.74 21.35
N THR A 140 -0.33 -21.15 21.01
CA THR A 140 -1.46 -20.25 20.73
C THR A 140 -1.73 -19.29 21.89
N LYS A 141 -1.64 -19.77 23.15
CA LYS A 141 -1.79 -18.92 24.35
C LYS A 141 -0.78 -17.78 24.39
N SER A 142 0.49 -18.03 23.99
CA SER A 142 1.53 -16.99 23.94
C SER A 142 1.23 -15.95 22.85
N LYS A 143 0.77 -16.38 21.67
CA LYS A 143 0.38 -15.46 20.59
C LYS A 143 -0.77 -14.56 21.00
N ILE A 144 -1.82 -15.14 21.62
CA ILE A 144 -2.97 -14.38 22.10
C ILE A 144 -2.53 -13.38 23.19
N LYS A 145 -1.65 -13.81 24.10
CA LYS A 145 -1.09 -12.92 25.15
C LYS A 145 -0.33 -11.75 24.50
N ASP A 146 0.56 -12.02 23.54
CA ASP A 146 1.31 -10.97 22.83
C ASP A 146 0.34 -9.98 22.17
N LEU A 147 -0.66 -10.46 21.44
CA LEU A 147 -1.67 -9.60 20.79
C LEU A 147 -2.51 -8.80 21.79
N ALA A 148 -2.91 -9.41 22.93
CA ALA A 148 -3.65 -8.71 23.97
C ALA A 148 -2.82 -7.56 24.57
N ILE A 149 -1.53 -7.78 24.83
CA ILE A 149 -0.62 -6.75 25.32
C ILE A 149 -0.47 -5.62 24.29
N LEU A 150 -0.25 -5.96 22.98
CA LEU A 150 -0.14 -4.98 21.91
C LEU A 150 -1.42 -4.15 21.77
N SER A 151 -2.58 -4.80 21.82
CA SER A 151 -3.88 -4.12 21.78
C SER A 151 -4.10 -3.23 23.00
N GLY A 152 -3.68 -3.68 24.20
CA GLY A 152 -3.72 -2.87 25.42
C GLY A 152 -2.85 -1.62 25.31
N ILE A 153 -1.61 -1.74 24.84
CA ILE A 153 -0.71 -0.60 24.59
C ILE A 153 -1.36 0.37 23.62
N MET A 154 -1.89 -0.15 22.50
CA MET A 154 -2.55 0.68 21.49
C MET A 154 -3.77 1.40 22.04
N SER A 155 -4.60 0.72 22.84
CA SER A 155 -5.76 1.32 23.50
C SER A 155 -5.38 2.45 24.45
N ILE A 156 -4.31 2.28 25.24
CA ILE A 156 -3.80 3.33 26.14
C ILE A 156 -3.34 4.55 25.32
N ILE A 157 -2.61 4.34 24.24
CA ILE A 157 -2.15 5.42 23.36
C ILE A 157 -3.35 6.15 22.73
N LEU A 158 -4.35 5.41 22.25
CA LEU A 158 -5.56 6.00 21.67
C LEU A 158 -6.35 6.82 22.69
N ILE A 159 -6.55 6.29 23.90
CA ILE A 159 -7.23 7.00 25.00
C ILE A 159 -6.46 8.28 25.33
N TRP A 160 -5.14 8.19 25.47
CA TRP A 160 -4.30 9.36 25.76
C TRP A 160 -4.40 10.43 24.66
N ILE A 161 -4.27 10.05 23.40
CA ILE A 161 -4.38 10.99 22.26
C ILE A 161 -5.79 11.60 22.21
N THR A 162 -6.83 10.79 22.41
CA THR A 162 -8.22 11.21 22.32
C THR A 162 -8.57 12.21 23.44
N THR A 163 -8.06 11.98 24.64
CA THR A 163 -8.33 12.86 25.78
C THR A 163 -7.53 14.17 25.71
N THR A 164 -6.27 14.12 25.27
CA THR A 164 -5.40 15.30 25.22
C THR A 164 -5.69 16.24 24.03
N HIS A 165 -6.19 15.70 22.93
CA HIS A 165 -6.41 16.46 21.69
C HIS A 165 -7.88 16.65 21.33
N HIS A 166 -8.83 16.28 22.21
CA HIS A 166 -10.28 16.39 21.98
C HIS A 166 -10.76 15.79 20.64
N LEU A 167 -10.06 14.73 20.17
CA LEU A 167 -10.25 14.16 18.82
C LEU A 167 -11.57 13.39 18.64
N ILE A 168 -12.40 13.22 19.68
CA ILE A 168 -13.65 12.45 19.55
C ILE A 168 -14.59 13.12 18.52
N ALA A 169 -14.78 14.44 18.63
CA ALA A 169 -15.61 15.18 17.70
C ALA A 169 -15.03 15.15 16.27
N ASP A 170 -13.72 15.43 16.15
CA ASP A 170 -13.01 15.39 14.87
C ASP A 170 -13.03 13.99 14.26
N THR A 171 -12.93 12.93 15.07
CA THR A 171 -12.95 11.54 14.58
C THR A 171 -14.33 11.19 14.04
N LYS A 172 -15.41 11.61 14.71
CA LYS A 172 -16.78 11.38 14.23
C LYS A 172 -17.01 12.06 12.89
N THR A 173 -16.68 13.33 12.77
CA THR A 173 -16.80 14.10 11.52
C THR A 173 -15.96 13.48 10.39
N ARG A 174 -14.73 13.06 10.70
CA ARG A 174 -13.88 12.39 9.71
C ARG A 174 -14.42 11.02 9.30
N MET A 175 -14.95 10.22 10.24
CA MET A 175 -15.59 8.95 9.91
C MET A 175 -16.81 9.16 9.02
N GLU A 176 -17.65 10.14 9.31
CA GLU A 176 -18.78 10.51 8.46
C GLU A 176 -18.32 10.92 7.05
N TRP A 177 -17.24 11.67 6.96
CA TRP A 177 -16.63 12.08 5.70
C TRP A 177 -16.13 10.88 4.88
N PHE A 178 -15.35 10.01 5.51
CA PHE A 178 -14.72 8.87 4.83
C PHE A 178 -15.66 7.69 4.57
N THR A 179 -16.83 7.66 5.22
CA THR A 179 -17.86 6.64 4.98
C THR A 179 -19.00 7.13 4.07
N HIS A 180 -18.95 8.40 3.68
CA HIS A 180 -19.90 8.95 2.75
C HIS A 180 -19.45 8.64 1.33
N THR A 181 -20.13 7.71 0.66
CA THR A 181 -19.90 7.40 -0.76
C THR A 181 -20.81 8.25 -1.63
N SER A 182 -20.22 9.16 -2.38
CA SER A 182 -20.89 9.86 -3.47
C SER A 182 -20.90 8.95 -4.71
N GLY A 183 -22.07 8.66 -5.27
CA GLY A 183 -22.18 7.87 -6.49
C GLY A 183 -22.46 6.37 -6.31
N GLU A 184 -22.14 5.58 -7.33
CA GLU A 184 -22.47 4.15 -7.37
C GLU A 184 -21.42 3.31 -6.65
N PHE A 185 -21.77 2.78 -5.49
CA PHE A 185 -20.91 1.98 -4.61
C PHE A 185 -20.09 0.92 -5.34
N TYR A 186 -20.70 0.21 -6.31
CA TYR A 186 -20.00 -0.86 -7.03
C TYR A 186 -18.85 -0.33 -7.90
N LYS A 187 -18.92 0.91 -8.41
CA LYS A 187 -17.83 1.53 -9.16
C LYS A 187 -16.60 1.74 -8.28
N HIS A 188 -16.79 2.31 -7.10
CA HIS A 188 -15.70 2.52 -6.14
C HIS A 188 -15.05 1.21 -5.71
N VAL A 189 -15.83 0.12 -5.55
CA VAL A 189 -15.30 -1.20 -5.23
C VAL A 189 -14.47 -1.76 -6.40
N ILE A 190 -14.94 -1.59 -7.63
CA ILE A 190 -14.20 -2.00 -8.83
C ILE A 190 -12.91 -1.19 -8.94
N ASP A 191 -12.96 0.12 -8.74
CA ASP A 191 -11.79 0.99 -8.83
C ASP A 191 -10.75 0.63 -7.76
N LEU A 192 -11.17 0.33 -6.53
CA LEU A 192 -10.26 -0.01 -5.44
C LEU A 192 -9.58 -1.37 -5.64
N PHE A 193 -10.33 -2.39 -6.07
CA PHE A 193 -9.84 -3.77 -6.09
C PHE A 193 -9.59 -4.33 -7.48
N TRP A 194 -10.03 -3.66 -8.54
CA TRP A 194 -10.03 -4.22 -9.88
C TRP A 194 -9.21 -3.46 -10.89
N GLY A 195 -8.27 -2.70 -10.48
CA GLY A 195 -7.33 -2.25 -11.48
C GLY A 195 -6.68 -0.93 -11.21
N SER A 196 -7.39 0.09 -10.79
CA SER A 196 -6.84 1.44 -10.71
C SER A 196 -5.53 1.56 -9.91
N PRO A 197 -5.30 0.85 -8.79
CA PRO A 197 -4.02 0.88 -8.10
C PRO A 197 -2.90 0.13 -8.82
N ILE A 198 -3.22 -0.77 -9.77
CA ILE A 198 -2.25 -1.64 -10.46
C ILE A 198 -2.07 -1.22 -11.91
N PHE A 199 -3.19 -0.93 -12.57
CA PHE A 199 -3.26 -0.64 -13.99
C PHE A 199 -4.09 0.63 -14.20
N SER A 200 -3.46 1.77 -14.52
CA SER A 200 -4.13 3.06 -14.53
C SER A 200 -5.22 3.14 -15.60
N PRO A 201 -6.46 3.47 -15.25
CA PRO A 201 -7.38 4.06 -16.19
C PRO A 201 -7.00 5.51 -16.48
N GLU A 202 -7.75 6.19 -17.29
CA GLU A 202 -7.64 7.63 -17.47
C GLU A 202 -7.96 8.36 -16.16
N LEU A 203 -7.14 9.32 -15.79
CA LEU A 203 -7.29 10.10 -14.56
C LEU A 203 -7.90 11.46 -14.91
N TRP A 204 -9.00 11.79 -14.26
CA TRP A 204 -9.68 13.08 -14.46
C TRP A 204 -9.60 13.91 -13.19
N ILE A 205 -9.38 15.21 -13.36
CA ILE A 205 -9.48 16.19 -12.26
C ILE A 205 -10.84 16.83 -12.34
N HIS A 206 -11.69 16.56 -11.34
CA HIS A 206 -13.04 17.14 -11.26
C HIS A 206 -13.17 18.08 -10.08
N LYS A 207 -13.99 19.11 -10.24
CA LYS A 207 -14.47 19.89 -9.11
C LYS A 207 -15.63 19.16 -8.44
N LEU A 208 -15.41 18.65 -7.24
CA LEU A 208 -16.41 17.88 -6.49
C LEU A 208 -17.55 18.74 -5.92
N ARG A 209 -17.30 20.03 -5.69
CA ARG A 209 -18.26 20.99 -5.17
C ARG A 209 -18.08 22.33 -5.85
N SER A 210 -19.16 23.12 -5.88
CA SER A 210 -19.12 24.52 -6.34
C SER A 210 -18.17 25.41 -5.53
N ASP A 211 -17.63 24.90 -4.43
CA ASP A 211 -16.84 25.57 -3.43
C ASP A 211 -15.38 25.09 -3.27
N GLU A 212 -14.76 24.46 -4.33
CA GLU A 212 -13.30 24.53 -4.47
C GLU A 212 -12.46 23.26 -4.25
N THR A 213 -12.97 22.08 -3.99
CA THR A 213 -12.11 20.90 -3.91
C THR A 213 -12.04 20.12 -5.22
N ASP A 214 -10.89 20.21 -5.89
CA ASP A 214 -10.61 19.37 -7.03
C ASP A 214 -10.29 17.95 -6.54
N VAL A 215 -10.96 16.95 -7.10
CA VAL A 215 -10.76 15.54 -6.77
C VAL A 215 -10.32 14.78 -8.00
N ILE A 216 -9.35 13.91 -7.82
CA ILE A 216 -8.93 12.97 -8.86
C ILE A 216 -9.99 11.87 -8.92
N SER A 217 -10.69 11.76 -10.03
CA SER A 217 -11.56 10.63 -10.33
C SER A 217 -10.96 9.78 -11.45
N MET A 218 -11.42 8.55 -11.53
CA MET A 218 -10.98 7.60 -12.53
C MET A 218 -12.13 7.28 -13.46
N ASP A 219 -11.83 7.20 -14.75
CA ASP A 219 -12.77 6.76 -15.76
C ASP A 219 -12.63 5.27 -16.06
N TYR A 220 -13.48 4.76 -16.93
CA TYR A 220 -13.38 3.40 -17.42
C TYR A 220 -12.18 3.24 -18.33
N TYR A 221 -11.75 2.00 -18.49
CA TYR A 221 -10.72 1.69 -19.47
C TYR A 221 -11.26 1.82 -20.88
N ASN A 222 -10.50 2.49 -21.74
CA ASN A 222 -10.92 2.82 -23.10
C ASN A 222 -10.71 1.66 -24.08
N TYR A 223 -9.80 0.72 -23.75
CA TYR A 223 -9.40 -0.34 -24.66
C TYR A 223 -9.67 -1.73 -24.06
N TRP A 224 -10.16 -2.66 -24.89
CA TRP A 224 -10.44 -4.03 -24.48
C TRP A 224 -9.24 -4.79 -23.89
N TRP A 225 -8.02 -4.51 -24.37
CA TRP A 225 -6.80 -5.15 -23.88
C TRP A 225 -6.47 -4.76 -22.43
N GLN A 226 -6.88 -3.59 -21.98
CA GLN A 226 -6.73 -3.15 -20.59
C GLN A 226 -7.56 -4.03 -19.66
N TYR A 227 -8.81 -4.31 -20.03
CA TYR A 227 -9.66 -5.27 -19.30
C TYR A 227 -9.04 -6.67 -19.29
N LEU A 228 -8.49 -7.13 -20.44
CA LEU A 228 -7.81 -8.41 -20.51
C LEU A 228 -6.63 -8.49 -19.53
N MET A 229 -5.81 -7.43 -19.41
CA MET A 229 -4.70 -7.37 -18.45
C MET A 229 -5.20 -7.44 -17.01
N ILE A 230 -6.24 -6.69 -16.66
CA ILE A 230 -6.82 -6.68 -15.32
C ILE A 230 -7.37 -8.06 -14.95
N PHE A 231 -8.14 -8.69 -15.84
CA PHE A 231 -8.63 -10.04 -15.62
C PHE A 231 -7.49 -11.06 -15.50
N THR A 232 -6.42 -10.88 -16.29
CA THR A 232 -5.24 -11.75 -16.19
C THR A 232 -4.55 -11.60 -14.84
N ILE A 233 -4.30 -10.36 -14.38
CA ILE A 233 -3.69 -10.08 -13.08
C ILE A 233 -4.56 -10.63 -11.95
N THR A 234 -5.86 -10.37 -11.99
CA THR A 234 -6.83 -10.86 -10.99
C THR A 234 -6.89 -12.40 -10.99
N GLY A 235 -6.91 -13.01 -12.15
CA GLY A 235 -6.86 -14.48 -12.30
C GLY A 235 -5.59 -15.07 -11.70
N LEU A 236 -4.43 -14.45 -11.91
CA LEU A 236 -3.16 -14.88 -11.31
C LEU A 236 -3.17 -14.73 -9.77
N ILE A 237 -3.75 -13.66 -9.24
CA ILE A 237 -3.93 -13.46 -7.78
C ILE A 237 -4.77 -14.60 -7.20
N VAL A 238 -5.96 -14.81 -7.75
CA VAL A 238 -6.88 -15.87 -7.30
C VAL A 238 -6.24 -17.25 -7.43
N PHE A 239 -5.58 -17.53 -8.55
CA PHE A 239 -4.89 -18.78 -8.78
C PHE A 239 -3.73 -19.00 -7.80
N SER A 240 -2.98 -17.94 -7.46
CA SER A 240 -1.93 -18.00 -6.44
C SER A 240 -2.50 -18.36 -5.07
N LEU A 241 -3.61 -17.74 -4.67
CA LEU A 241 -4.28 -18.01 -3.40
C LEU A 241 -4.76 -19.45 -3.33
N ILE A 242 -5.45 -19.95 -4.38
CA ILE A 242 -5.95 -21.32 -4.43
C ILE A 242 -4.78 -22.33 -4.39
N LYS A 243 -3.77 -22.12 -5.23
CA LYS A 243 -2.64 -23.06 -5.35
C LYS A 243 -1.79 -23.15 -4.09
N ASN A 244 -1.68 -22.05 -3.34
CA ASN A 244 -0.82 -21.94 -2.17
C ASN A 244 -1.61 -21.79 -0.86
N TYR A 245 -2.89 -22.17 -0.78
CA TYR A 245 -3.77 -21.95 0.38
C TYR A 245 -3.25 -22.53 1.71
N LYS A 246 -2.43 -23.59 1.67
CA LYS A 246 -1.76 -24.19 2.86
C LYS A 246 -0.50 -23.46 3.28
N ASN A 247 0.03 -22.56 2.46
CA ASN A 247 1.23 -21.83 2.75
C ASN A 247 0.97 -20.70 3.75
N LYS A 248 1.60 -20.75 4.93
CA LYS A 248 1.42 -19.76 6.00
C LYS A 248 1.65 -18.31 5.55
N TYR A 249 2.58 -18.06 4.64
CA TYR A 249 2.84 -16.72 4.10
C TYR A 249 1.72 -16.23 3.19
N VAL A 250 1.16 -17.12 2.39
CA VAL A 250 0.00 -16.79 1.54
C VAL A 250 -1.25 -16.58 2.40
N GLN A 251 -1.40 -17.32 3.50
CA GLN A 251 -2.48 -17.09 4.47
C GLN A 251 -2.37 -15.72 5.14
N ILE A 252 -1.15 -15.26 5.47
CA ILE A 252 -0.93 -13.88 5.97
C ILE A 252 -1.43 -12.86 4.94
N LEU A 253 -1.01 -12.98 3.67
CA LEU A 253 -1.42 -12.08 2.61
C LEU A 253 -2.93 -12.10 2.38
N PHE A 254 -3.54 -13.28 2.44
CA PHE A 254 -4.98 -13.45 2.32
C PHE A 254 -5.75 -12.79 3.47
N LEU A 255 -5.30 -12.95 4.72
CA LEU A 255 -5.93 -12.29 5.87
C LEU A 255 -5.82 -10.76 5.79
N ILE A 256 -4.68 -10.24 5.32
CA ILE A 256 -4.52 -8.81 5.08
C ILE A 256 -5.48 -8.33 3.98
N LEU A 257 -5.64 -9.11 2.90
CA LEU A 257 -6.58 -8.78 1.82
C LEU A 257 -8.03 -8.77 2.33
N ILE A 258 -8.45 -9.81 3.09
CA ILE A 258 -9.79 -9.86 3.73
C ILE A 258 -9.99 -8.65 4.65
N TYR A 259 -9.00 -8.28 5.44
CA TYR A 259 -9.09 -7.12 6.31
C TYR A 259 -9.30 -5.82 5.51
N ASN A 260 -8.59 -5.63 4.39
CA ASN A 260 -8.82 -4.48 3.51
C ASN A 260 -10.22 -4.51 2.89
N ILE A 261 -10.69 -5.68 2.46
CA ILE A 261 -12.08 -5.86 1.98
C ILE A 261 -13.08 -5.44 3.07
N PHE A 262 -12.86 -5.89 4.31
CA PHE A 262 -13.73 -5.52 5.44
C PHE A 262 -13.76 -4.00 5.67
N ILE A 263 -12.61 -3.33 5.74
CA ILE A 263 -12.51 -1.89 5.97
C ILE A 263 -13.17 -1.09 4.83
N HIS A 264 -12.86 -1.44 3.57
CA HIS A 264 -13.27 -0.61 2.44
C HIS A 264 -14.65 -0.97 1.90
N ILE A 265 -15.07 -2.24 1.96
CA ILE A 265 -16.39 -2.63 1.42
C ILE A 265 -17.46 -2.62 2.52
N ILE A 266 -17.18 -3.18 3.72
CA ILE A 266 -18.20 -3.31 4.76
C ILE A 266 -18.33 -2.02 5.56
N ILE A 267 -17.20 -1.44 6.00
CA ILE A 267 -17.19 -0.17 6.72
C ILE A 267 -17.32 1.02 5.76
N LYS A 268 -17.07 0.82 4.45
CA LYS A 268 -17.08 1.84 3.39
C LYS A 268 -16.06 2.98 3.61
N TYR A 269 -14.97 2.68 4.30
CA TYR A 269 -13.97 3.68 4.61
C TYR A 269 -13.10 4.00 3.40
N GLY A 270 -13.06 5.28 2.99
CA GLY A 270 -12.18 5.79 1.94
C GLY A 270 -12.53 5.35 0.52
N LEU A 271 -13.79 4.99 0.26
CA LEU A 271 -14.23 4.60 -1.08
C LEU A 271 -14.34 5.76 -2.06
N ASP A 272 -14.42 7.01 -1.59
CA ASP A 272 -14.43 8.20 -2.46
C ASP A 272 -13.06 8.48 -3.09
N GLU A 273 -11.98 7.93 -2.51
CA GLU A 273 -10.62 8.03 -3.03
C GLU A 273 -9.98 6.62 -3.21
N PRO A 274 -10.60 5.74 -3.99
CA PRO A 274 -10.23 4.33 -4.07
C PRO A 274 -8.78 4.12 -4.52
N PHE A 275 -8.27 4.99 -5.38
CA PHE A 275 -6.92 4.97 -5.85
C PHE A 275 -5.90 5.07 -4.70
N MET A 276 -6.03 6.07 -3.82
CA MET A 276 -5.11 6.30 -2.70
C MET A 276 -5.12 5.14 -1.71
N PHE A 277 -6.30 4.60 -1.41
CA PHE A 277 -6.45 3.48 -0.49
C PHE A 277 -5.94 2.15 -1.05
N GLY A 278 -5.72 2.06 -2.36
CA GLY A 278 -5.01 0.94 -3.00
C GLY A 278 -3.62 0.67 -2.41
N ALA A 279 -2.96 1.69 -1.86
CA ALA A 279 -1.67 1.57 -1.19
C ALA A 279 -1.67 0.59 0.00
N HIS A 280 -2.83 0.37 0.63
CA HIS A 280 -2.96 -0.54 1.77
C HIS A 280 -2.92 -2.03 1.40
N TRP A 281 -3.05 -2.37 0.11
CA TRP A 281 -3.11 -3.77 -0.29
C TRP A 281 -2.30 -4.13 -1.54
N VAL A 282 -1.95 -3.17 -2.41
CA VAL A 282 -1.32 -3.44 -3.72
C VAL A 282 0.00 -4.23 -3.61
N TYR A 283 0.74 -4.09 -2.52
CA TYR A 283 1.98 -4.85 -2.26
C TYR A 283 1.73 -6.37 -2.14
N ILE A 284 0.49 -6.81 -1.92
CA ILE A 284 0.12 -8.24 -1.89
C ILE A 284 0.31 -8.87 -3.27
N VAL A 285 0.04 -8.12 -4.34
CA VAL A 285 0.08 -8.61 -5.73
C VAL A 285 1.45 -9.21 -6.10
N PRO A 286 2.58 -8.46 -6.00
CA PRO A 286 3.89 -8.99 -6.34
C PRO A 286 4.29 -10.16 -5.43
N LEU A 287 3.88 -10.17 -4.17
CA LEU A 287 4.17 -11.27 -3.27
C LEU A 287 3.42 -12.55 -3.65
N LEU A 288 2.16 -12.44 -4.04
CA LEU A 288 1.38 -13.57 -4.58
C LEU A 288 1.95 -14.05 -5.92
N PHE A 289 2.41 -13.17 -6.78
CA PHE A 289 3.10 -13.55 -8.02
C PHE A 289 4.38 -14.33 -7.73
N GLY A 290 5.16 -13.90 -6.72
CA GLY A 290 6.34 -14.63 -6.28
C GLY A 290 6.01 -16.05 -5.79
N TRP A 291 4.98 -16.22 -4.95
CA TRP A 291 4.52 -17.53 -4.49
C TRP A 291 3.94 -18.37 -5.61
N LEU A 292 3.21 -17.78 -6.54
CA LEU A 292 2.71 -18.47 -7.72
C LEU A 292 3.86 -19.02 -8.57
N TYR A 293 4.85 -18.19 -8.90
CA TYR A 293 6.02 -18.60 -9.65
C TYR A 293 6.75 -19.77 -8.98
N LYS A 294 6.99 -19.67 -7.67
CA LYS A 294 7.65 -20.72 -6.87
C LYS A 294 6.89 -22.04 -6.86
N SER A 295 5.57 -22.00 -6.97
CA SER A 295 4.71 -23.20 -6.93
C SER A 295 4.70 -24.00 -8.24
N PHE A 296 5.28 -23.48 -9.32
CA PHE A 296 5.41 -24.18 -10.58
C PHE A 296 6.69 -25.02 -10.66
N PRO A 297 6.67 -26.19 -11.30
CA PRO A 297 7.88 -26.95 -11.61
C PRO A 297 8.79 -26.13 -12.55
N LYS A 298 10.10 -26.37 -12.46
CA LYS A 298 11.12 -25.59 -13.20
C LYS A 298 10.84 -25.48 -14.71
N GLN A 299 10.29 -26.53 -15.32
CA GLN A 299 9.98 -26.56 -16.75
C GLN A 299 8.89 -25.53 -17.15
N LYS A 300 7.98 -25.20 -16.23
CA LYS A 300 6.89 -24.25 -16.46
C LYS A 300 7.23 -22.83 -15.99
N GLN A 301 8.28 -22.64 -15.21
CA GLN A 301 8.66 -21.34 -14.67
C GLN A 301 9.05 -20.35 -15.79
N ALA A 302 9.65 -20.83 -16.87
CA ALA A 302 9.99 -19.98 -18.03
C ALA A 302 8.74 -19.34 -18.68
N ALA A 303 7.66 -20.09 -18.81
CA ALA A 303 6.40 -19.57 -19.36
C ALA A 303 5.76 -18.52 -18.43
N ILE A 304 5.79 -18.76 -17.12
CA ILE A 304 5.29 -17.80 -16.13
C ILE A 304 6.15 -16.53 -16.11
N TYR A 305 7.46 -16.67 -16.21
CA TYR A 305 8.39 -15.53 -16.32
C TYR A 305 8.10 -14.68 -17.56
N LEU A 306 7.88 -15.32 -18.72
CA LEU A 306 7.49 -14.62 -19.95
C LEU A 306 6.15 -13.88 -19.78
N LEU A 307 5.16 -14.51 -19.13
CA LEU A 307 3.88 -13.87 -18.82
C LEU A 307 4.09 -12.62 -17.95
N TYR A 308 4.98 -12.69 -16.95
CA TYR A 308 5.29 -11.52 -16.11
C TYR A 308 5.98 -10.40 -16.89
N ILE A 309 6.83 -10.74 -17.90
CA ILE A 309 7.38 -9.74 -18.80
C ILE A 309 6.29 -9.06 -19.65
N VAL A 310 5.33 -9.83 -20.17
CA VAL A 310 4.22 -9.25 -20.93
C VAL A 310 3.38 -8.32 -20.05
N ILE A 311 3.07 -8.74 -18.82
CA ILE A 311 2.36 -7.89 -17.84
C ILE A 311 3.18 -6.63 -17.54
N PHE A 312 4.50 -6.76 -17.32
CA PHE A 312 5.39 -5.63 -17.07
C PHE A 312 5.36 -4.61 -18.21
N ILE A 313 5.53 -5.06 -19.46
CA ILE A 313 5.51 -4.17 -20.62
C ILE A 313 4.16 -3.47 -20.74
N SER A 314 3.06 -4.22 -20.59
CA SER A 314 1.71 -3.66 -20.68
C SER A 314 1.45 -2.63 -19.57
N MET A 315 1.83 -2.94 -18.31
CA MET A 315 1.73 -1.99 -17.20
C MET A 315 2.61 -0.76 -17.41
N PHE A 316 3.85 -0.97 -17.84
CA PHE A 316 4.79 0.13 -18.05
C PHE A 316 4.26 1.11 -19.09
N VAL A 317 3.86 0.61 -20.26
CA VAL A 317 3.34 1.47 -21.35
C VAL A 317 2.07 2.20 -20.90
N ASN A 318 1.11 1.48 -20.32
CA ASN A 318 -0.16 2.06 -19.90
C ASN A 318 0.03 3.08 -18.77
N ASN A 319 0.72 2.69 -17.70
CA ASN A 319 0.82 3.52 -16.50
C ASN A 319 1.70 4.77 -16.72
N MET A 320 2.76 4.66 -17.53
CA MET A 320 3.58 5.81 -17.90
C MET A 320 2.84 6.78 -18.81
N TYR A 321 2.05 6.28 -19.76
CA TYR A 321 1.23 7.11 -20.63
C TYR A 321 0.23 7.96 -19.81
N HIS A 322 -0.55 7.32 -18.94
CA HIS A 322 -1.54 8.02 -18.12
C HIS A 322 -0.89 8.93 -17.06
N LEU A 323 0.27 8.56 -16.52
CA LEU A 323 1.03 9.44 -15.63
C LEU A 323 1.49 10.71 -16.35
N TYR A 324 2.00 10.57 -17.57
CA TYR A 324 2.44 11.70 -18.39
C TYR A 324 1.26 12.63 -18.68
N ASP A 325 0.15 12.08 -19.16
CA ASP A 325 -1.08 12.83 -19.44
C ASP A 325 -1.61 13.56 -18.20
N PHE A 326 -1.63 12.90 -17.04
CA PHE A 326 -2.02 13.49 -15.78
C PHE A 326 -1.11 14.67 -15.38
N ILE A 327 0.21 14.52 -15.52
CA ILE A 327 1.16 15.60 -15.21
C ILE A 327 0.97 16.78 -16.16
N GLU A 328 0.81 16.54 -17.45
CA GLU A 328 0.58 17.59 -18.45
C GLU A 328 -0.70 18.36 -18.17
N THR A 329 -1.80 17.65 -17.90
CA THR A 329 -3.08 18.25 -17.51
C THR A 329 -2.95 19.05 -16.22
N SER A 330 -2.24 18.53 -15.22
CA SER A 330 -2.01 19.23 -13.95
C SER A 330 -1.24 20.55 -14.14
N ILE A 331 -0.23 20.57 -15.01
CA ILE A 331 0.53 21.79 -15.32
C ILE A 331 -0.33 22.83 -16.02
N GLN A 332 -1.22 22.40 -16.91
CA GLN A 332 -2.15 23.31 -17.62
C GLN A 332 -3.20 23.92 -16.67
N LEU A 333 -3.72 23.11 -15.73
CA LEU A 333 -4.75 23.57 -14.78
C LEU A 333 -4.18 24.41 -13.63
N PHE A 334 -2.93 24.12 -13.24
CA PHE A 334 -2.24 24.81 -12.13
C PHE A 334 -0.90 25.38 -12.61
N PRO A 335 -0.92 26.43 -13.47
CA PRO A 335 0.31 27.04 -13.97
C PRO A 335 1.11 27.63 -12.82
N ILE A 336 2.42 27.33 -12.77
CA ILE A 336 3.38 27.70 -11.71
C ILE A 336 3.86 29.15 -11.94
#